data_8444d8f0bd79b3cd7d00a973dfd05d54
#
_entry.id   8444d8f0bd79b3cd7d00a973dfd05d54
#
_cell.length_a   1.000
_cell.length_b   1.000
_cell.length_c   1.000
_cell.angle_alpha   90.00
_cell.angle_beta   90.00
_cell.angle_gamma   90.00
#
_symmetry.space_group_name_H-M   'P 1'
#
loop_
_entity.id
_entity.type
_entity.pdbx_description
1 polymer ?
#
loop_
_entity_poly.entity_id
_entity_poly.type
_entity_poly.pdbx_seq_one_letter_code
_entity_poly.pdbx_strand_id
1 'polypeptide(L)'
;MKVRAAALGLAAIFSGLQTAAHAADDPLKVCLDEDRPPFSAHHRGKPGTGFDLTLAQAIADRMGRPLKIQWFESKLDEDSSPQLEANALLSDGRCSLVGGYALTRDSLVVPGVKTARLPDFEGATRDDRRRRIDIGVLTPSQPYVYSPLTVVLGPKARGRTINNIGDLSGLRLAIESGTLGDAILMSFEKGRLIDNITHLVPGRDDLLGALERGDHDATLLDLARFDAYRAAHHDTGLSASGYYYPIGANRGYVALAGESALLVAVNTALADLQAEGKIAGFARQAGLTYLQPREPTIIGDVWEKIIQR
;
A
#
# COMPACT_ATOMS: atom_id res chain seq x y z
N MET A 1 9.77 -86.31 24.00
CA MET A 1 10.24 -84.94 24.27
C MET A 1 9.89 -84.06 23.10
N LYS A 2 8.90 -83.17 23.28
CA LYS A 2 8.41 -82.24 22.24
C LYS A 2 8.91 -80.84 22.59
N VAL A 3 9.77 -80.30 21.74
CA VAL A 3 10.29 -78.95 21.85
C VAL A 3 9.27 -78.02 21.10
N ARG A 4 8.69 -77.06 21.79
CA ARG A 4 7.85 -76.00 21.20
C ARG A 4 8.74 -74.77 20.93
N ALA A 5 8.84 -74.39 19.66
CA ALA A 5 9.45 -73.12 19.25
C ALA A 5 8.40 -71.99 19.36
N ALA A 6 8.76 -70.94 20.09
CA ALA A 6 8.00 -69.73 20.20
C ALA A 6 8.49 -68.70 19.12
N ALA A 7 7.62 -68.32 18.24
CA ALA A 7 7.87 -67.21 17.27
C ALA A 7 7.50 -65.87 17.89
N LEU A 8 8.49 -64.98 18.08
CA LEU A 8 8.27 -63.58 18.43
C LEU A 8 8.00 -62.77 17.13
N GLY A 9 6.81 -62.26 17.01
CA GLY A 9 6.44 -61.30 15.96
C GLY A 9 6.94 -59.91 16.30
N LEU A 10 7.79 -59.34 15.44
CA LEU A 10 8.18 -57.94 15.46
C LEU A 10 7.07 -57.13 14.75
N ALA A 11 6.26 -56.39 15.50
CA ALA A 11 5.35 -55.39 14.94
C ALA A 11 6.13 -54.10 14.69
N ALA A 12 6.40 -53.77 13.42
CA ALA A 12 6.94 -52.48 13.01
C ALA A 12 5.87 -51.40 13.09
N ILE A 13 6.13 -50.44 13.97
CA ILE A 13 5.30 -49.22 14.10
C ILE A 13 5.71 -48.27 12.94
N PHE A 14 4.89 -48.22 11.88
CA PHE A 14 4.92 -47.15 10.90
C PHE A 14 3.86 -46.13 11.31
N SER A 15 4.25 -45.15 12.11
CA SER A 15 3.40 -44.01 12.43
C SER A 15 4.14 -42.71 12.12
N GLY A 16 3.60 -41.93 11.21
CA GLY A 16 3.76 -40.47 11.25
C GLY A 16 4.75 -39.84 10.31
N LEU A 17 4.39 -39.71 9.06
CA LEU A 17 4.87 -38.63 8.17
C LEU A 17 3.81 -38.37 7.08
N GLN A 18 2.69 -37.83 7.49
CA GLN A 18 1.62 -37.38 6.56
C GLN A 18 1.01 -36.06 6.98
N THR A 19 1.81 -35.01 7.19
CA THR A 19 1.25 -33.66 7.44
C THR A 19 1.94 -32.53 6.68
N ALA A 20 2.86 -32.82 5.77
CA ALA A 20 3.56 -31.77 5.02
C ALA A 20 3.01 -31.50 3.59
N ALA A 21 2.10 -32.33 3.08
CA ALA A 21 1.70 -32.27 1.66
C ALA A 21 0.53 -31.30 1.36
N HIS A 22 -0.22 -30.81 2.36
CA HIS A 22 -1.42 -29.95 2.12
C HIS A 22 -1.14 -28.45 2.08
N ALA A 23 0.02 -27.99 2.54
CA ALA A 23 0.34 -26.56 2.54
C ALA A 23 0.82 -26.02 1.17
N ALA A 24 1.29 -26.90 0.28
CA ALA A 24 1.83 -26.51 -1.04
C ALA A 24 0.74 -26.24 -2.10
N ASP A 25 -0.48 -26.76 -1.93
CA ASP A 25 -1.55 -26.63 -2.92
C ASP A 25 -2.49 -25.44 -2.69
N ASP A 26 -2.50 -24.83 -1.49
CA ASP A 26 -3.37 -23.68 -1.19
C ASP A 26 -2.68 -22.35 -1.58
N PRO A 27 -3.19 -21.64 -2.61
CA PRO A 27 -2.55 -20.43 -3.10
C PRO A 27 -2.58 -19.31 -2.06
N LEU A 28 -1.49 -18.53 -2.01
CA LEU A 28 -1.48 -17.25 -1.31
C LEU A 28 -2.33 -16.26 -2.12
N LYS A 29 -3.51 -15.90 -1.59
CA LYS A 29 -4.43 -14.98 -2.25
C LYS A 29 -4.15 -13.56 -1.78
N VAL A 30 -3.76 -12.68 -2.69
CA VAL A 30 -3.45 -11.27 -2.40
C VAL A 30 -4.34 -10.36 -3.22
N CYS A 31 -5.00 -9.39 -2.57
CA CYS A 31 -5.71 -8.32 -3.25
C CYS A 31 -4.75 -7.16 -3.51
N LEU A 32 -4.73 -6.66 -4.74
CA LEU A 32 -3.96 -5.49 -5.17
C LEU A 32 -4.87 -4.52 -5.93
N ASP A 33 -4.70 -3.24 -5.67
CA ASP A 33 -5.38 -2.17 -6.41
C ASP A 33 -4.84 -2.12 -7.85
N GLU A 34 -5.72 -2.06 -8.84
CA GLU A 34 -5.34 -2.08 -10.25
C GLU A 34 -4.86 -0.73 -10.79
N ASP A 35 -5.10 0.37 -10.07
CA ASP A 35 -4.74 1.73 -10.47
C ASP A 35 -3.94 2.47 -9.39
N ARG A 36 -2.81 1.89 -8.99
CA ARG A 36 -1.95 2.46 -7.95
C ARG A 36 -0.46 2.39 -8.29
N PRO A 37 -0.06 2.84 -9.50
CA PRO A 37 1.35 2.85 -9.87
C PRO A 37 2.15 3.79 -8.94
N PRO A 38 3.43 3.47 -8.65
CA PRO A 38 4.20 2.31 -9.08
C PRO A 38 4.06 1.08 -8.17
N PHE A 39 3.13 1.11 -7.19
CA PHE A 39 2.89 0.00 -6.26
C PHE A 39 2.26 -1.19 -6.99
N SER A 40 1.13 -0.97 -7.65
CA SER A 40 0.43 -1.98 -8.41
C SER A 40 -0.34 -1.35 -9.56
N ALA A 41 -0.35 -2.01 -10.70
CA ALA A 41 -1.12 -1.59 -11.86
C ALA A 41 -1.55 -2.82 -12.68
N HIS A 42 -2.80 -2.83 -13.10
CA HIS A 42 -3.36 -3.86 -13.96
C HIS A 42 -4.36 -3.27 -14.93
N HIS A 43 -4.17 -3.53 -16.21
CA HIS A 43 -5.14 -3.17 -17.23
C HIS A 43 -5.69 -4.43 -17.86
N ARG A 44 -6.99 -4.49 -18.05
CA ARG A 44 -7.68 -5.65 -18.60
C ARG A 44 -6.98 -6.20 -19.84
N GLY A 45 -6.65 -7.49 -19.82
CA GLY A 45 -5.96 -8.16 -20.91
C GLY A 45 -4.44 -7.94 -20.96
N LYS A 46 -3.84 -7.26 -19.99
CA LYS A 46 -2.39 -7.12 -19.84
C LYS A 46 -1.90 -7.76 -18.55
N PRO A 47 -0.66 -8.25 -18.49
CA PRO A 47 -0.08 -8.67 -17.22
C PRO A 47 -0.06 -7.52 -16.21
N GLY A 48 -0.31 -7.83 -14.93
CA GLY A 48 -0.13 -6.88 -13.86
C GLY A 48 1.34 -6.50 -13.66
N THR A 49 1.58 -5.32 -13.12
CA THR A 49 2.92 -4.78 -12.85
C THR A 49 2.97 -4.07 -11.51
N GLY A 50 4.16 -3.74 -11.05
CA GLY A 50 4.37 -2.90 -9.88
C GLY A 50 5.10 -3.58 -8.75
N PHE A 51 5.49 -2.76 -7.78
CA PHE A 51 6.28 -3.16 -6.63
C PHE A 51 5.58 -4.21 -5.76
N ASP A 52 4.29 -3.99 -5.42
CA ASP A 52 3.54 -4.89 -4.54
C ASP A 52 3.28 -6.25 -5.18
N LEU A 53 3.11 -6.31 -6.51
CA LEU A 53 2.99 -7.58 -7.23
C LEU A 53 4.30 -8.39 -7.14
N THR A 54 5.44 -7.73 -7.40
CA THR A 54 6.75 -8.39 -7.32
C THR A 54 7.06 -8.86 -5.90
N LEU A 55 6.72 -8.03 -4.91
CA LEU A 55 6.90 -8.39 -3.49
C LEU A 55 6.00 -9.55 -3.08
N ALA A 56 4.72 -9.54 -3.49
CA ALA A 56 3.78 -10.63 -3.23
C ALA A 56 4.26 -11.96 -3.83
N GLN A 57 4.81 -11.93 -5.06
CA GLN A 57 5.39 -13.13 -5.68
C GLN A 57 6.58 -13.64 -4.87
N ALA A 58 7.50 -12.77 -4.48
CA ALA A 58 8.67 -13.17 -3.69
C ALA A 58 8.29 -13.74 -2.31
N ILE A 59 7.23 -13.22 -1.67
CA ILE A 59 6.69 -13.76 -0.42
C ILE A 59 6.09 -15.16 -0.65
N ALA A 60 5.26 -15.32 -1.69
CA ALA A 60 4.64 -16.58 -2.05
C ALA A 60 5.70 -17.67 -2.33
N ASP A 61 6.76 -17.31 -3.07
CA ASP A 61 7.90 -18.21 -3.36
C ASP A 61 8.61 -18.65 -2.07
N ARG A 62 8.82 -17.71 -1.11
CA ARG A 62 9.41 -18.04 0.21
C ARG A 62 8.53 -18.96 1.05
N MET A 63 7.23 -18.82 0.92
CA MET A 63 6.26 -19.68 1.60
C MET A 63 6.04 -21.02 0.89
N GLY A 64 6.61 -21.24 -0.31
CA GLY A 64 6.37 -22.43 -1.14
C GLY A 64 4.92 -22.55 -1.61
N ARG A 65 4.21 -21.43 -1.78
CA ARG A 65 2.79 -21.38 -2.17
C ARG A 65 2.62 -20.71 -3.53
N PRO A 66 1.72 -21.21 -4.40
CA PRO A 66 1.36 -20.48 -5.61
C PRO A 66 0.75 -19.12 -5.25
N LEU A 67 1.07 -18.06 -6.02
CA LEU A 67 0.42 -16.75 -5.86
C LEU A 67 -0.85 -16.67 -6.68
N LYS A 68 -1.92 -16.14 -6.08
CA LYS A 68 -3.14 -15.74 -6.78
C LYS A 68 -3.47 -14.30 -6.47
N ILE A 69 -3.47 -13.43 -7.48
CA ILE A 69 -3.87 -12.03 -7.32
C ILE A 69 -5.36 -11.87 -7.59
N GLN A 70 -6.02 -11.13 -6.70
CA GLN A 70 -7.33 -10.56 -6.94
C GLN A 70 -7.16 -9.07 -7.17
N TRP A 71 -7.35 -8.63 -8.39
CA TRP A 71 -7.33 -7.21 -8.74
C TRP A 71 -8.64 -6.55 -8.35
N PHE A 72 -8.56 -5.31 -7.83
CA PHE A 72 -9.73 -4.50 -7.51
C PHE A 72 -9.46 -3.03 -7.87
N GLU A 73 -10.51 -2.29 -8.17
CA GLU A 73 -10.49 -0.86 -8.42
C GLU A 73 -11.01 -0.13 -7.19
N SER A 74 -10.16 0.66 -6.54
CA SER A 74 -10.58 1.48 -5.41
C SER A 74 -11.41 2.67 -5.91
N LYS A 75 -12.61 2.85 -5.37
CA LYS A 75 -13.50 3.97 -5.68
C LYS A 75 -13.66 4.83 -4.46
N LEU A 76 -13.16 6.06 -4.56
CA LEU A 76 -13.41 7.08 -3.54
C LEU A 76 -14.80 7.66 -3.78
N ASP A 77 -15.80 7.13 -3.10
CA ASP A 77 -17.15 7.70 -3.04
C ASP A 77 -17.55 8.00 -1.58
N GLU A 78 -18.71 8.60 -1.37
CA GLU A 78 -19.18 9.02 -0.04
C GLU A 78 -19.35 7.82 0.94
N ASP A 79 -19.60 6.62 0.41
CA ASP A 79 -19.86 5.39 1.16
C ASP A 79 -18.66 4.46 1.24
N SER A 80 -17.52 4.81 0.66
CA SER A 80 -16.34 3.95 0.51
C SER A 80 -15.05 4.66 0.94
N SER A 81 -14.11 3.87 1.36
CA SER A 81 -12.73 4.28 1.62
C SER A 81 -11.80 3.10 1.39
N PRO A 82 -10.52 3.32 1.08
CA PRO A 82 -9.56 2.22 0.90
C PRO A 82 -9.55 1.24 2.07
N GLN A 83 -9.83 1.72 3.28
CA GLN A 83 -9.89 0.91 4.49
C GLN A 83 -11.11 -0.02 4.51
N LEU A 84 -12.27 0.52 4.16
CA LEU A 84 -13.52 -0.25 4.12
C LEU A 84 -13.50 -1.28 2.98
N GLU A 85 -12.97 -0.89 1.81
CA GLU A 85 -12.84 -1.76 0.65
C GLU A 85 -11.91 -2.94 0.93
N ALA A 86 -10.72 -2.68 1.49
CA ALA A 86 -9.77 -3.71 1.87
C ALA A 86 -10.39 -4.69 2.89
N ASN A 87 -11.09 -4.16 3.91
CA ASN A 87 -11.75 -4.99 4.91
C ASN A 87 -12.87 -5.83 4.31
N ALA A 88 -13.70 -5.26 3.43
CA ALA A 88 -14.77 -5.99 2.74
C ALA A 88 -14.21 -7.14 1.88
N LEU A 89 -13.13 -6.92 1.12
CA LEU A 89 -12.47 -7.96 0.32
C LEU A 89 -11.95 -9.12 1.18
N LEU A 90 -11.31 -8.81 2.30
CA LEU A 90 -10.81 -9.80 3.24
C LEU A 90 -11.95 -10.56 3.92
N SER A 91 -12.98 -9.84 4.39
CA SER A 91 -14.13 -10.43 5.11
C SER A 91 -15.02 -11.27 4.19
N ASP A 92 -15.06 -10.97 2.88
CA ASP A 92 -15.74 -11.78 1.87
C ASP A 92 -14.88 -12.96 1.36
N GLY A 93 -13.64 -13.10 1.83
CA GLY A 93 -12.74 -14.19 1.45
C GLY A 93 -12.20 -14.11 0.02
N ARG A 94 -12.22 -12.92 -0.60
CA ARG A 94 -11.65 -12.71 -1.95
C ARG A 94 -10.13 -12.88 -1.94
N CYS A 95 -9.50 -12.46 -0.86
CA CYS A 95 -8.08 -12.66 -0.60
C CYS A 95 -7.84 -12.87 0.90
N SER A 96 -6.62 -13.29 1.25
CA SER A 96 -6.16 -13.42 2.63
C SER A 96 -5.28 -12.25 3.07
N LEU A 97 -4.76 -11.49 2.10
CA LEU A 97 -3.93 -10.30 2.30
C LEU A 97 -4.35 -9.18 1.35
N VAL A 98 -4.27 -7.93 1.81
CA VAL A 98 -4.32 -6.74 0.94
C VAL A 98 -2.96 -6.05 1.01
N GLY A 99 -2.32 -5.80 -0.14
CA GLY A 99 -1.02 -5.14 -0.26
C GLY A 99 -1.14 -3.62 -0.38
N GLY A 100 -0.01 -2.91 -0.22
CA GLY A 100 0.07 -1.46 -0.38
C GLY A 100 -0.69 -0.65 0.68
N TYR A 101 -1.06 -1.27 1.79
CA TYR A 101 -1.93 -0.69 2.80
C TYR A 101 -1.19 0.32 3.69
N ALA A 102 -1.76 1.52 3.86
CA ALA A 102 -1.18 2.53 4.74
C ALA A 102 -1.44 2.15 6.21
N LEU A 103 -0.35 1.97 6.97
CA LEU A 103 -0.42 1.54 8.36
C LEU A 103 -0.63 2.74 9.28
N THR A 104 -1.87 3.21 9.34
CA THR A 104 -2.32 4.24 10.29
C THR A 104 -3.31 3.64 11.27
N ARG A 105 -3.44 4.22 12.46
CA ARG A 105 -4.42 3.74 13.45
C ARG A 105 -5.83 3.76 12.86
N ASP A 106 -6.19 4.84 12.19
CA ASP A 106 -7.53 5.02 11.64
C ASP A 106 -7.83 4.07 10.49
N SER A 107 -6.80 3.60 9.78
CA SER A 107 -6.97 2.62 8.70
C SER A 107 -7.21 1.20 9.21
N LEU A 108 -6.71 0.86 10.39
CA LEU A 108 -6.84 -0.48 10.98
C LEU A 108 -8.12 -0.65 11.80
N VAL A 109 -8.68 0.44 12.32
CA VAL A 109 -9.92 0.45 13.10
C VAL A 109 -10.85 1.49 12.50
N VAL A 110 -12.03 1.06 12.05
CA VAL A 110 -13.08 1.96 11.55
C VAL A 110 -14.20 2.01 12.59
N PRO A 111 -14.17 2.99 13.53
CA PRO A 111 -15.12 3.05 14.64
C PRO A 111 -16.56 3.21 14.12
N GLY A 112 -17.49 2.41 14.69
CA GLY A 112 -18.93 2.55 14.42
C GLY A 112 -19.42 1.97 13.10
N VAL A 113 -18.53 1.56 12.18
CA VAL A 113 -18.90 0.91 10.91
C VAL A 113 -18.91 -0.60 11.10
N LYS A 114 -20.02 -1.24 10.77
CA LYS A 114 -20.19 -2.72 10.89
C LYS A 114 -20.18 -3.42 9.54
N THR A 115 -20.54 -2.72 8.48
CA THR A 115 -20.64 -3.30 7.14
C THR A 115 -20.01 -2.36 6.11
N ALA A 116 -19.43 -2.92 5.06
CA ALA A 116 -18.90 -2.18 3.93
C ALA A 116 -19.36 -2.78 2.60
N ARG A 117 -19.27 -2.00 1.50
CA ARG A 117 -19.47 -2.50 0.15
C ARG A 117 -18.16 -3.08 -0.37
N LEU A 118 -18.26 -4.10 -1.22
CA LEU A 118 -17.13 -4.54 -2.02
C LEU A 118 -16.79 -3.48 -3.06
N PRO A 119 -15.51 -3.19 -3.28
CA PRO A 119 -15.08 -2.41 -4.44
C PRO A 119 -15.39 -3.17 -5.72
N ASP A 120 -15.20 -2.55 -6.89
CA ASP A 120 -15.18 -3.30 -8.14
C ASP A 120 -13.92 -4.18 -8.15
N PHE A 121 -14.07 -5.44 -8.56
CA PHE A 121 -12.95 -6.37 -8.63
C PHE A 121 -13.08 -7.27 -9.86
N GLU A 122 -11.97 -7.82 -10.30
CA GLU A 122 -11.95 -8.70 -11.47
C GLU A 122 -12.84 -9.92 -11.24
N GLY A 123 -13.84 -10.09 -12.09
CA GLY A 123 -14.87 -11.14 -11.98
C GLY A 123 -16.08 -10.76 -11.12
N ALA A 124 -16.20 -9.51 -10.66
CA ALA A 124 -17.35 -9.05 -9.88
C ALA A 124 -18.65 -9.13 -10.65
N THR A 125 -19.67 -9.71 -10.04
CA THR A 125 -21.03 -9.77 -10.56
C THR A 125 -21.83 -8.52 -10.15
N ARG A 126 -23.03 -8.36 -10.74
CA ARG A 126 -23.94 -7.28 -10.33
C ARG A 126 -24.40 -7.44 -8.86
N ASP A 127 -24.49 -8.66 -8.38
CA ASP A 127 -24.94 -8.95 -7.01
C ASP A 127 -23.82 -8.66 -6.01
N ASP A 128 -22.55 -8.94 -6.36
CA ASP A 128 -21.40 -8.57 -5.53
C ASP A 128 -21.36 -7.06 -5.25
N ARG A 129 -21.61 -6.23 -6.26
CA ARG A 129 -21.61 -4.75 -6.14
C ARG A 129 -22.72 -4.20 -5.24
N ARG A 130 -23.74 -4.99 -4.96
CA ARG A 130 -24.89 -4.58 -4.11
C ARG A 130 -24.80 -5.09 -2.70
N ARG A 131 -23.97 -6.10 -2.47
CA ARG A 131 -23.83 -6.72 -1.15
C ARG A 131 -23.13 -5.78 -0.18
N ARG A 132 -23.60 -5.81 1.07
CA ARG A 132 -22.87 -5.29 2.21
C ARG A 132 -22.26 -6.46 2.97
N ILE A 133 -20.99 -6.33 3.31
CA ILE A 133 -20.19 -7.36 3.97
C ILE A 133 -19.97 -6.92 5.41
N ASP A 134 -20.20 -7.81 6.36
CA ASP A 134 -19.83 -7.60 7.76
C ASP A 134 -18.31 -7.57 7.85
N ILE A 135 -17.76 -6.44 8.31
CA ILE A 135 -16.31 -6.22 8.34
C ILE A 135 -15.71 -6.73 9.64
N GLY A 136 -14.50 -7.29 9.52
CA GLY A 136 -13.71 -7.81 10.62
C GLY A 136 -12.69 -6.81 11.18
N VAL A 137 -11.90 -7.28 12.15
CA VAL A 137 -10.76 -6.54 12.70
C VAL A 137 -9.54 -6.82 11.84
N LEU A 138 -8.85 -5.75 11.40
CA LEU A 138 -7.63 -5.85 10.62
C LEU A 138 -6.40 -5.94 11.52
N THR A 139 -5.43 -6.75 11.09
CA THR A 139 -4.11 -6.87 11.70
C THR A 139 -3.06 -6.62 10.62
N PRO A 140 -2.07 -5.72 10.84
CA PRO A 140 -1.04 -5.43 9.86
C PRO A 140 0.12 -6.42 9.92
N SER A 141 0.81 -6.57 8.80
CA SER A 141 2.17 -7.13 8.75
C SER A 141 3.20 -6.13 9.28
N GLN A 142 4.47 -6.56 9.35
CA GLN A 142 5.58 -5.62 9.37
C GLN A 142 5.54 -4.74 8.11
N PRO A 143 5.91 -3.45 8.23
CA PRO A 143 5.96 -2.57 7.08
C PRO A 143 7.15 -2.92 6.17
N TYR A 144 7.01 -2.63 4.88
CA TYR A 144 8.05 -2.90 3.90
C TYR A 144 8.57 -1.65 3.17
N VAL A 145 7.84 -0.53 3.22
CA VAL A 145 8.26 0.75 2.64
C VAL A 145 7.59 1.91 3.37
N TYR A 146 8.28 3.04 3.43
CA TYR A 146 7.73 4.32 3.91
C TYR A 146 7.33 5.20 2.73
N SER A 147 6.13 5.79 2.76
CA SER A 147 5.55 6.67 1.73
C SER A 147 5.29 8.05 2.33
N PRO A 148 6.21 9.04 2.16
CA PRO A 148 6.03 10.40 2.61
C PRO A 148 5.37 11.27 1.55
N LEU A 149 4.92 12.46 1.97
CA LEU A 149 4.73 13.57 1.07
C LEU A 149 6.07 14.24 0.75
N THR A 150 6.22 14.74 -0.46
CA THR A 150 7.38 15.51 -0.93
C THR A 150 6.94 16.77 -1.66
N VAL A 151 7.79 17.77 -1.64
CA VAL A 151 7.62 18.95 -2.51
C VAL A 151 8.16 18.62 -3.88
N VAL A 152 7.30 18.73 -4.90
CA VAL A 152 7.69 18.65 -6.31
C VAL A 152 7.76 20.07 -6.88
N LEU A 153 8.87 20.37 -7.53
CA LEU A 153 9.19 21.64 -8.13
C LEU A 153 8.98 21.59 -9.64
N GLY A 154 8.30 22.60 -10.17
CA GLY A 154 8.18 22.86 -11.60
C GLY A 154 9.49 23.40 -12.20
N PRO A 155 9.60 23.48 -13.56
CA PRO A 155 10.82 23.89 -14.25
C PRO A 155 11.35 25.25 -13.82
N LYS A 156 10.47 26.21 -13.50
CA LYS A 156 10.85 27.57 -13.07
C LYS A 156 11.44 27.62 -11.65
N ALA A 157 11.07 26.66 -10.80
CA ALA A 157 11.56 26.56 -9.43
C ALA A 157 12.66 25.50 -9.26
N ARG A 158 13.09 24.84 -10.34
CA ARG A 158 14.11 23.79 -10.32
C ARG A 158 15.38 24.28 -9.65
N GLY A 159 15.94 23.47 -8.77
CA GLY A 159 17.16 23.78 -8.02
C GLY A 159 16.94 24.67 -6.79
N ARG A 160 15.70 25.10 -6.51
CA ARG A 160 15.38 25.77 -5.25
C ARG A 160 15.55 24.80 -4.09
N THR A 161 16.28 25.21 -3.07
CA THR A 161 16.43 24.43 -1.83
C THR A 161 15.18 24.56 -0.97
N ILE A 162 14.59 23.43 -0.61
CA ILE A 162 13.43 23.33 0.29
C ILE A 162 13.86 22.51 1.50
N ASN A 163 13.91 23.12 2.67
CA ASN A 163 14.24 22.48 3.94
C ASN A 163 13.01 22.32 4.84
N ASN A 164 11.97 23.11 4.60
CA ASN A 164 10.69 23.09 5.32
C ASN A 164 9.59 23.70 4.47
N ILE A 165 8.34 23.55 4.91
CA ILE A 165 7.15 24.09 4.19
C ILE A 165 7.18 25.61 4.06
N GLY A 166 7.77 26.34 4.99
CA GLY A 166 7.89 27.80 4.93
C GLY A 166 8.70 28.31 3.74
N ASP A 167 9.62 27.49 3.19
CA ASP A 167 10.40 27.81 1.99
C ASP A 167 9.55 27.88 0.72
N LEU A 168 8.30 27.44 0.77
CA LEU A 168 7.30 27.57 -0.30
C LEU A 168 6.71 28.97 -0.41
N SER A 169 6.96 29.86 0.57
CA SER A 169 6.46 31.23 0.54
C SER A 169 6.93 31.95 -0.71
N GLY A 170 6.01 32.65 -1.37
CA GLY A 170 6.25 33.39 -2.60
C GLY A 170 6.32 32.55 -3.87
N LEU A 171 6.15 31.22 -3.77
CA LEU A 171 5.93 30.34 -4.93
C LEU A 171 4.42 30.27 -5.25
N ARG A 172 4.09 30.11 -6.53
CA ARG A 172 2.73 29.79 -6.96
C ARG A 172 2.52 28.31 -6.74
N LEU A 173 1.71 27.99 -5.75
CA LEU A 173 1.45 26.59 -5.36
C LEU A 173 0.19 26.10 -6.07
N ALA A 174 0.19 24.84 -6.48
CA ALA A 174 -1.01 24.11 -6.85
C ALA A 174 -1.17 22.90 -5.93
N ILE A 175 -2.40 22.60 -5.56
CA ILE A 175 -2.72 21.43 -4.74
C ILE A 175 -4.09 20.86 -5.12
N GLU A 176 -4.26 19.56 -5.08
CA GLU A 176 -5.58 18.95 -5.22
C GLU A 176 -6.36 19.08 -3.93
N SER A 177 -7.58 19.61 -4.06
CA SER A 177 -8.51 19.82 -2.96
C SER A 177 -8.80 18.52 -2.21
N GLY A 178 -8.86 18.58 -0.88
CA GLY A 178 -9.22 17.46 -0.02
C GLY A 178 -8.11 16.43 0.20
N THR A 179 -6.90 16.69 -0.31
CA THR A 179 -5.75 15.83 -0.05
C THR A 179 -5.06 16.15 1.29
N LEU A 180 -4.21 15.21 1.77
CA LEU A 180 -3.38 15.46 2.95
C LEU A 180 -2.43 16.65 2.73
N GLY A 181 -1.88 16.78 1.52
CA GLY A 181 -1.04 17.93 1.14
C GLY A 181 -1.80 19.25 1.23
N ASP A 182 -3.06 19.27 0.80
CA ASP A 182 -3.95 20.44 0.92
C ASP A 182 -4.14 20.84 2.39
N ALA A 183 -4.54 19.90 3.23
CA ALA A 183 -4.72 20.17 4.66
C ALA A 183 -3.45 20.72 5.33
N ILE A 184 -2.27 20.20 4.96
CA ILE A 184 -0.98 20.67 5.48
C ILE A 184 -0.69 22.09 5.04
N LEU A 185 -0.80 22.39 3.74
CA LEU A 185 -0.48 23.72 3.20
C LEU A 185 -1.46 24.78 3.71
N MET A 186 -2.76 24.43 3.80
CA MET A 186 -3.81 25.34 4.29
C MET A 186 -3.65 25.65 5.78
N SER A 187 -3.20 24.68 6.60
CA SER A 187 -3.03 24.89 8.05
C SER A 187 -1.68 25.47 8.45
N PHE A 188 -0.69 25.49 7.54
CA PHE A 188 0.67 25.91 7.87
C PHE A 188 0.72 27.32 8.43
N GLU A 189 1.28 27.46 9.65
CA GLU A 189 1.39 28.73 10.38
C GLU A 189 0.12 29.59 10.30
N LYS A 190 -1.03 28.99 10.63
CA LYS A 190 -2.35 29.64 10.61
C LYS A 190 -2.78 30.17 9.24
N GLY A 191 -2.39 29.48 8.16
CA GLY A 191 -2.78 29.81 6.81
C GLY A 191 -1.82 30.74 6.06
N ARG A 192 -0.58 30.85 6.50
CA ARG A 192 0.44 31.71 5.88
C ARG A 192 0.62 31.52 4.37
N LEU A 193 0.32 30.34 3.85
CA LEU A 193 0.49 30.02 2.42
C LEU A 193 -0.81 30.13 1.60
N ILE A 194 -1.95 30.41 2.21
CA ILE A 194 -3.27 30.35 1.55
C ILE A 194 -3.31 31.20 0.27
N ASP A 195 -2.79 32.42 0.32
CA ASP A 195 -2.82 33.34 -0.83
C ASP A 195 -1.94 32.88 -2.01
N ASN A 196 -1.07 31.91 -1.79
CA ASN A 196 -0.18 31.35 -2.80
C ASN A 196 -0.75 30.07 -3.44
N ILE A 197 -1.88 29.54 -2.94
CA ILE A 197 -2.41 28.23 -3.32
C ILE A 197 -3.52 28.37 -4.36
N THR A 198 -3.38 27.61 -5.44
CA THR A 198 -4.46 27.33 -6.39
C THR A 198 -4.96 25.91 -6.15
N HIS A 199 -6.25 25.78 -5.84
CA HIS A 199 -6.90 24.47 -5.66
C HIS A 199 -7.33 23.90 -7.00
N LEU A 200 -6.95 22.65 -7.24
CA LEU A 200 -7.33 21.85 -8.40
C LEU A 200 -8.30 20.76 -7.99
N VAL A 201 -9.19 20.36 -8.89
CA VAL A 201 -10.19 19.32 -8.63
C VAL A 201 -9.60 17.96 -8.99
N PRO A 202 -9.49 17.02 -8.02
CA PRO A 202 -8.98 15.68 -8.29
C PRO A 202 -9.76 14.98 -9.42
N GLY A 203 -9.04 14.28 -10.30
CA GLY A 203 -9.64 13.55 -11.42
C GLY A 203 -10.15 14.40 -12.59
N ARG A 204 -10.23 15.76 -12.43
CA ARG A 204 -10.58 16.68 -13.51
C ARG A 204 -9.38 17.48 -13.99
N ASP A 205 -8.61 18.00 -13.06
CA ASP A 205 -7.50 18.90 -13.36
C ASP A 205 -6.17 18.11 -13.32
N ASP A 206 -5.27 18.41 -14.24
CA ASP A 206 -3.95 17.76 -14.33
C ASP A 206 -2.91 18.57 -13.54
N LEU A 207 -2.72 18.23 -12.27
CA LEU A 207 -1.80 18.91 -11.35
C LEU A 207 -0.35 18.91 -11.85
N LEU A 208 0.19 17.72 -12.19
CA LEU A 208 1.59 17.59 -12.57
C LEU A 208 1.87 18.16 -13.96
N GLY A 209 0.94 18.02 -14.89
CA GLY A 209 1.02 18.68 -16.19
C GLY A 209 0.94 20.22 -16.07
N ALA A 210 0.17 20.78 -15.14
CA ALA A 210 0.16 22.22 -14.88
C ALA A 210 1.51 22.72 -14.34
N LEU A 211 2.16 21.95 -13.46
CA LEU A 211 3.50 22.25 -13.02
C LEU A 211 4.51 22.16 -14.19
N GLU A 212 4.41 21.12 -15.02
CA GLU A 212 5.30 20.93 -16.19
C GLU A 212 5.22 22.11 -17.16
N ARG A 213 4.04 22.64 -17.42
CA ARG A 213 3.84 23.85 -18.25
C ARG A 213 4.31 25.13 -17.59
N GLY A 214 4.64 25.10 -16.29
CA GLY A 214 5.04 26.27 -15.50
C GLY A 214 3.89 27.22 -15.16
N ASP A 215 2.65 26.70 -15.12
CA ASP A 215 1.49 27.43 -14.62
C ASP A 215 1.64 27.68 -13.11
N HIS A 216 2.25 26.73 -12.41
CA HIS A 216 2.58 26.76 -10.99
C HIS A 216 4.06 26.40 -10.78
N ASP A 217 4.57 26.71 -9.60
CA ASP A 217 6.00 26.57 -9.28
C ASP A 217 6.25 25.31 -8.41
N ALA A 218 5.31 24.92 -7.55
CA ALA A 218 5.50 23.77 -6.67
C ALA A 218 4.16 23.15 -6.22
N THR A 219 4.23 21.91 -5.75
CA THR A 219 3.14 21.20 -5.07
C THR A 219 3.68 20.33 -3.95
N LEU A 220 2.81 19.93 -2.99
CA LEU A 220 3.10 18.94 -1.95
C LEU A 220 2.22 17.70 -2.20
N LEU A 221 2.81 16.56 -2.55
CA LEU A 221 2.06 15.35 -2.88
C LEU A 221 2.81 14.08 -2.45
N ASP A 222 2.12 12.93 -2.50
CA ASP A 222 2.73 11.61 -2.23
C ASP A 222 3.90 11.36 -3.18
N LEU A 223 5.06 10.98 -2.63
CA LEU A 223 6.27 10.71 -3.40
C LEU A 223 6.06 9.65 -4.47
N ALA A 224 5.30 8.61 -4.16
CA ALA A 224 5.03 7.53 -5.10
C ALA A 224 4.20 8.01 -6.31
N ARG A 225 3.30 8.98 -6.11
CA ARG A 225 2.57 9.60 -7.22
C ARG A 225 3.51 10.36 -8.17
N PHE A 226 4.49 11.06 -7.62
CA PHE A 226 5.54 11.69 -8.44
C PHE A 226 6.41 10.65 -9.14
N ASP A 227 6.76 9.55 -8.47
CA ASP A 227 7.51 8.45 -9.08
C ASP A 227 6.76 7.85 -10.28
N ALA A 228 5.44 7.63 -10.14
CA ALA A 228 4.59 7.16 -11.25
C ALA A 228 4.58 8.13 -12.43
N TYR A 229 4.45 9.44 -12.16
CA TYR A 229 4.50 10.46 -13.19
C TYR A 229 5.85 10.43 -13.93
N ARG A 230 6.96 10.41 -13.20
CA ARG A 230 8.31 10.36 -13.75
C ARG A 230 8.55 9.09 -14.58
N ALA A 231 8.01 7.96 -14.17
CA ALA A 231 8.11 6.71 -14.93
C ALA A 231 7.32 6.78 -16.25
N ALA A 232 6.22 7.51 -16.29
CA ALA A 232 5.44 7.74 -17.52
C ALA A 232 5.96 8.86 -18.41
N HIS A 233 6.75 9.83 -17.84
CA HIS A 233 7.25 11.03 -18.50
C HIS A 233 8.75 11.13 -18.29
N HIS A 234 9.55 10.36 -19.03
CA HIS A 234 11.01 10.26 -18.84
C HIS A 234 11.75 11.57 -19.01
N ASP A 235 11.25 12.49 -19.85
CA ASP A 235 11.84 13.79 -20.13
C ASP A 235 11.26 14.93 -19.29
N THR A 236 10.58 14.61 -18.18
CA THR A 236 9.92 15.61 -17.35
C THR A 236 10.88 16.66 -16.81
N GLY A 237 10.45 17.92 -16.87
CA GLY A 237 11.12 19.06 -16.25
C GLY A 237 10.92 19.14 -14.74
N LEU A 238 10.03 18.33 -14.17
CA LEU A 238 9.74 18.32 -12.73
C LEU A 238 10.86 17.66 -11.92
N SER A 239 10.99 18.06 -10.65
CA SER A 239 11.96 17.46 -9.74
C SER A 239 11.43 17.40 -8.31
N ALA A 240 11.66 16.27 -7.62
CA ALA A 240 11.47 16.25 -6.18
C ALA A 240 12.56 17.11 -5.51
N SER A 241 12.18 17.92 -4.52
CA SER A 241 13.10 18.83 -3.82
C SER A 241 14.08 18.10 -2.90
N GLY A 242 13.83 16.82 -2.58
CA GLY A 242 14.55 16.07 -1.55
C GLY A 242 14.00 16.30 -0.12
N TYR A 243 13.14 17.27 0.06
CA TYR A 243 12.43 17.44 1.33
C TYR A 243 11.27 16.46 1.43
N TYR A 244 11.21 15.73 2.53
CA TYR A 244 10.11 14.85 2.90
C TYR A 244 9.37 15.41 4.10
N TYR A 245 8.08 15.65 3.95
CA TYR A 245 7.26 16.11 5.05
C TYR A 245 7.27 15.06 6.17
N PRO A 246 7.36 15.48 7.45
CA PRO A 246 7.51 14.54 8.58
C PRO A 246 6.34 13.57 8.77
N ILE A 247 5.17 13.88 8.20
CA ILE A 247 4.00 13.01 8.20
C ILE A 247 3.96 12.24 6.88
N GLY A 248 3.98 10.94 6.99
CA GLY A 248 3.84 9.97 5.91
C GLY A 248 3.31 8.68 6.51
N ALA A 249 3.15 7.63 5.74
CA ALA A 249 2.71 6.34 6.24
C ALA A 249 3.67 5.22 5.85
N ASN A 250 3.94 4.31 6.77
CA ASN A 250 4.47 3.01 6.41
C ASN A 250 3.41 2.25 5.63
N ARG A 251 3.84 1.44 4.67
CA ARG A 251 2.97 0.51 3.95
C ARG A 251 3.31 -0.92 4.29
N GLY A 252 2.28 -1.73 4.44
CA GLY A 252 2.37 -3.15 4.76
C GLY A 252 1.25 -3.94 4.10
N TYR A 253 1.19 -5.22 4.44
CA TYR A 253 0.00 -6.02 4.19
C TYR A 253 -0.95 -5.93 5.38
N VAL A 254 -2.23 -6.14 5.12
CA VAL A 254 -3.22 -6.37 6.17
C VAL A 254 -3.96 -7.68 5.92
N ALA A 255 -4.37 -8.32 7.00
CA ALA A 255 -5.21 -9.51 7.04
C ALA A 255 -6.29 -9.36 8.12
N LEU A 256 -7.26 -10.25 8.15
CA LEU A 256 -8.16 -10.37 9.31
C LEU A 256 -7.39 -10.87 10.54
N ALA A 257 -7.82 -10.43 11.72
CA ALA A 257 -7.16 -10.80 12.99
C ALA A 257 -7.05 -12.31 13.25
N GLY A 258 -7.94 -13.12 12.64
CA GLY A 258 -7.89 -14.59 12.70
C GLY A 258 -6.73 -15.21 11.91
N GLU A 259 -6.09 -14.47 11.00
CA GLU A 259 -5.04 -14.95 10.10
C GLU A 259 -3.62 -14.79 10.69
N SER A 260 -3.47 -14.94 12.01
CA SER A 260 -2.20 -14.72 12.71
C SER A 260 -1.05 -15.60 12.21
N ALA A 261 -1.29 -16.87 11.90
CA ALA A 261 -0.29 -17.79 11.38
C ALA A 261 0.21 -17.35 9.99
N LEU A 262 -0.69 -16.87 9.12
CA LEU A 262 -0.33 -16.31 7.83
C LEU A 262 0.55 -15.07 7.99
N LEU A 263 0.17 -14.14 8.87
CA LEU A 263 0.96 -12.93 9.12
C LEU A 263 2.35 -13.22 9.68
N VAL A 264 2.51 -14.24 10.53
CA VAL A 264 3.83 -14.69 11.01
C VAL A 264 4.70 -15.15 9.83
N ALA A 265 4.15 -15.98 8.93
CA ALA A 265 4.88 -16.45 7.76
C ALA A 265 5.24 -15.31 6.79
N VAL A 266 4.31 -14.38 6.55
CA VAL A 266 4.55 -13.18 5.74
C VAL A 266 5.64 -12.30 6.35
N ASN A 267 5.60 -12.06 7.66
CA ASN A 267 6.59 -11.24 8.37
C ASN A 267 7.99 -11.88 8.32
N THR A 268 8.09 -13.20 8.43
CA THR A 268 9.35 -13.93 8.25
C THR A 268 9.90 -13.73 6.85
N ALA A 269 9.07 -13.92 5.82
CA ALA A 269 9.48 -13.71 4.43
C ALA A 269 9.90 -12.26 4.16
N LEU A 270 9.17 -11.26 4.72
CA LEU A 270 9.53 -9.84 4.61
C LEU A 270 10.88 -9.54 5.26
N ALA A 271 11.13 -10.07 6.47
CA ALA A 271 12.40 -9.88 7.17
C ALA A 271 13.58 -10.45 6.38
N ASP A 272 13.45 -11.63 5.80
CA ASP A 272 14.47 -12.26 4.95
C ASP A 272 14.73 -11.44 3.69
N LEU A 273 13.68 -11.03 2.97
CA LEU A 273 13.80 -10.20 1.76
C LEU A 273 14.41 -8.83 2.06
N GLN A 274 14.11 -8.26 3.23
CA GLN A 274 14.70 -7.01 3.70
C GLN A 274 16.19 -7.18 4.00
N ALA A 275 16.58 -8.22 4.72
CA ALA A 275 17.97 -8.53 5.07
C ALA A 275 18.83 -8.76 3.81
N GLU A 276 18.25 -9.36 2.76
CA GLU A 276 18.89 -9.57 1.47
C GLU A 276 18.92 -8.32 0.57
N GLY A 277 18.31 -7.22 0.98
CA GLY A 277 18.20 -5.99 0.18
C GLY A 277 17.29 -6.11 -1.04
N LYS A 278 16.53 -7.20 -1.17
CA LYS A 278 15.65 -7.47 -2.33
C LYS A 278 14.49 -6.49 -2.42
N ILE A 279 13.92 -6.06 -1.29
CA ILE A 279 12.80 -5.12 -1.28
C ILE A 279 13.20 -3.79 -1.95
N ALA A 280 14.36 -3.25 -1.62
CA ALA A 280 14.88 -2.05 -2.29
C ALA A 280 15.16 -2.29 -3.79
N GLY A 281 15.56 -3.50 -4.17
CA GLY A 281 15.72 -3.90 -5.57
C GLY A 281 14.41 -3.89 -6.34
N PHE A 282 13.36 -4.48 -5.79
CA PHE A 282 12.02 -4.51 -6.38
C PHE A 282 11.43 -3.10 -6.52
N ALA A 283 11.62 -2.24 -5.52
CA ALA A 283 11.19 -0.86 -5.57
C ALA A 283 11.84 -0.12 -6.75
N ARG A 284 13.17 -0.22 -6.91
CA ARG A 284 13.89 0.39 -8.04
C ARG A 284 13.40 -0.14 -9.39
N GLN A 285 13.15 -1.44 -9.53
CA GLN A 285 12.62 -2.03 -10.76
C GLN A 285 11.23 -1.49 -11.12
N ALA A 286 10.41 -1.21 -10.12
CA ALA A 286 9.07 -0.62 -10.30
C ALA A 286 9.10 0.91 -10.50
N GLY A 287 10.27 1.56 -10.44
CA GLY A 287 10.38 3.01 -10.51
C GLY A 287 10.02 3.73 -9.21
N LEU A 288 9.86 3.00 -8.10
CA LEU A 288 9.53 3.54 -6.78
C LEU A 288 10.79 4.01 -6.05
N THR A 289 10.77 5.22 -5.50
CA THR A 289 11.80 5.71 -4.57
C THR A 289 11.66 4.96 -3.25
N TYR A 290 12.60 4.07 -2.98
CA TYR A 290 12.57 3.25 -1.76
C TYR A 290 13.04 4.05 -0.56
N LEU A 291 12.19 4.14 0.45
CA LEU A 291 12.51 4.62 1.79
C LEU A 291 12.22 3.53 2.79
N GLN A 292 13.17 3.28 3.69
CA GLN A 292 12.98 2.30 4.75
C GLN A 292 11.81 2.68 5.66
N PRO A 293 11.03 1.70 6.16
CA PRO A 293 10.02 1.92 7.17
C PRO A 293 10.56 2.72 8.36
N ARG A 294 9.70 3.52 8.99
CA ARG A 294 10.05 4.39 10.11
C ARG A 294 9.24 4.05 11.35
N GLU A 295 9.82 4.30 12.52
CA GLU A 295 9.07 4.27 13.77
C GLU A 295 8.29 5.60 14.00
N PRO A 296 7.08 5.52 14.59
CA PRO A 296 6.37 4.28 14.95
C PRO A 296 5.85 3.54 13.72
N THR A 297 5.85 2.21 13.78
CA THR A 297 5.36 1.34 12.70
C THR A 297 3.95 1.71 12.24
N ILE A 298 3.05 1.94 13.20
CA ILE A 298 1.68 2.41 12.97
C ILE A 298 1.62 3.87 13.39
N ILE A 299 1.33 4.74 12.46
CA ILE A 299 1.21 6.18 12.73
C ILE A 299 -0.14 6.41 13.44
N GLY A 300 -0.09 7.08 14.57
CA GLY A 300 -1.28 7.58 15.26
C GLY A 300 -1.93 8.72 14.48
N ASP A 301 -3.01 9.28 15.02
CA ASP A 301 -3.83 10.33 14.41
C ASP A 301 -3.03 11.34 13.58
N VAL A 302 -3.16 11.22 12.27
CA VAL A 302 -2.47 12.11 11.32
C VAL A 302 -3.04 13.52 11.43
N TRP A 303 -4.35 13.63 11.62
CA TRP A 303 -5.07 14.90 11.73
C TRP A 303 -4.68 15.71 12.97
N GLU A 304 -4.55 15.07 14.16
CA GLU A 304 -4.08 15.75 15.36
C GLU A 304 -2.68 16.36 15.17
N LYS A 305 -1.79 15.66 14.46
CA LYS A 305 -0.43 16.16 14.20
C LYS A 305 -0.38 17.33 13.22
N ILE A 306 -1.38 17.48 12.34
CA ILE A 306 -1.50 18.60 11.42
C ILE A 306 -2.03 19.84 12.15
N ILE A 307 -3.05 19.67 12.99
CA ILE A 307 -3.73 20.75 13.68
C ILE A 307 -2.86 21.35 14.82
N GLN A 308 -1.99 20.57 15.42
CA GLN A 308 -1.12 21.00 16.52
C GLN A 308 0.16 21.74 16.09
N ARG A 309 0.41 21.89 14.80
CA ARG A 309 1.55 22.63 14.22
C ARG A 309 1.11 23.91 13.56
#